data_21b9dd23ddda2a648ee69f431417096e
#
_entry.id   21b9dd23ddda2a648ee69f431417096e
#
_cell.length_a   1.000
_cell.length_b   1.000
_cell.length_c   1.000
_cell.angle_alpha   90.00
_cell.angle_beta   90.00
_cell.angle_gamma   90.00
#
_symmetry.space_group_name_H-M   'P 1'
#
loop_
_entity.id
_entity.type
_entity.pdbx_description
1 polymer ?
#
loop_
_entity_poly.entity_id
_entity_poly.type
_entity_poly.pdbx_seq_one_letter_code
_entity_poly.pdbx_strand_id
1 'polypeptide(L)'
;MVDRVSATDATVSLINDLKEIHGPLLFHQSGGCCDGSAPMCFARGDFKVGSRDVFLGVINDQPFFMAEDQFSYWEHTHLIIDVVDGRGGMFSVEGPTGKRFLTRSRVFSDEEATFLSKHPARRAKDLDGIEGLKT
;
A
#
# COMPACT_ATOMS: atom_id res chain seq x y z
N MET A 1 17.32 -4.44 -7.62
CA MET A 1 16.37 -4.29 -6.51
C MET A 1 14.97 -4.62 -6.98
N VAL A 2 14.23 -5.39 -6.20
CA VAL A 2 12.87 -5.81 -6.56
C VAL A 2 11.88 -5.17 -5.57
N ASP A 3 10.89 -4.47 -6.10
CA ASP A 3 9.83 -3.88 -5.28
C ASP A 3 8.65 -4.83 -5.18
N ARG A 4 7.97 -4.82 -4.04
CA ARG A 4 6.75 -5.59 -3.84
C ARG A 4 5.49 -4.81 -4.23
N VAL A 5 5.59 -3.50 -4.30
CA VAL A 5 4.47 -2.62 -4.63
C VAL A 5 4.96 -1.46 -5.47
N SER A 6 4.14 -1.04 -6.43
CA SER A 6 4.38 0.14 -7.25
C SER A 6 3.07 0.85 -7.54
N ALA A 7 3.13 2.01 -8.16
CA ALA A 7 1.97 2.82 -8.46
C ALA A 7 1.99 3.27 -9.92
N THR A 8 0.81 3.33 -10.54
CA THR A 8 0.66 3.89 -11.88
C THR A 8 0.81 5.41 -11.83
N ASP A 9 1.03 6.05 -12.98
CA ASP A 9 1.13 7.51 -13.07
C ASP A 9 -0.14 8.18 -12.56
N ALA A 10 -1.31 7.60 -12.84
CA ALA A 10 -2.58 8.11 -12.35
C ALA A 10 -2.64 8.07 -10.82
N THR A 11 -2.11 7.01 -10.22
CA THR A 11 -2.05 6.88 -8.76
C THR A 11 -1.11 7.91 -8.15
N VAL A 12 0.06 8.09 -8.74
CA VAL A 12 1.03 9.11 -8.28
C VAL A 12 0.40 10.50 -8.31
N SER A 13 -0.32 10.82 -9.38
CA SER A 13 -0.99 12.11 -9.53
C SER A 13 -2.05 12.33 -8.44
N LEU A 14 -2.88 11.31 -8.18
CA LEU A 14 -3.90 11.41 -7.13
C LEU A 14 -3.26 11.53 -5.75
N ILE A 15 -2.19 10.79 -5.48
CA ILE A 15 -1.46 10.89 -4.22
C ILE A 15 -0.96 12.32 -4.00
N ASN A 16 -0.39 12.94 -5.03
CA ASN A 16 0.08 14.33 -4.92
C ASN A 16 -1.06 15.28 -4.55
N ASP A 17 -2.22 15.13 -5.17
CA ASP A 17 -3.38 15.95 -4.86
C ASP A 17 -3.85 15.74 -3.41
N LEU A 18 -3.91 14.51 -2.97
CA LEU A 18 -4.34 14.18 -1.61
C LEU A 18 -3.34 14.67 -0.56
N LYS A 19 -2.05 14.63 -0.86
CA LYS A 19 -1.01 15.14 0.04
C LYS A 19 -1.14 16.64 0.27
N GLU A 20 -1.54 17.38 -0.74
CA GLU A 20 -1.74 18.83 -0.60
C GLU A 20 -2.87 19.15 0.38
N ILE A 21 -3.87 18.28 0.45
CA ILE A 21 -5.04 18.49 1.30
C ILE A 21 -4.82 17.92 2.70
N HIS A 22 -4.26 16.71 2.79
CA HIS A 22 -4.20 15.93 4.03
C HIS A 22 -2.81 15.81 4.63
N GLY A 23 -1.77 16.24 3.93
CA GLY A 23 -0.39 16.01 4.34
C GLY A 23 0.05 14.58 4.02
N PRO A 24 1.12 14.09 4.67
CA PRO A 24 1.63 12.74 4.43
C PRO A 24 0.55 11.67 4.61
N LEU A 25 0.59 10.67 3.73
CA LEU A 25 -0.42 9.62 3.65
C LEU A 25 0.16 8.26 4.03
N LEU A 26 -0.73 7.30 4.21
CA LEU A 26 -0.43 5.92 4.58
C LEU A 26 -1.44 5.02 3.87
N PHE A 27 -0.98 3.90 3.31
CA PHE A 27 -1.86 2.92 2.67
C PHE A 27 -1.91 1.64 3.50
N HIS A 28 -3.08 1.03 3.57
CA HIS A 28 -3.27 -0.24 4.27
C HIS A 28 -4.26 -1.14 3.52
N GLN A 29 -3.84 -2.36 3.22
CA GLN A 29 -4.68 -3.39 2.61
C GLN A 29 -5.06 -4.39 3.71
N SER A 30 -6.28 -4.28 4.20
CA SER A 30 -6.77 -5.12 5.32
C SER A 30 -7.52 -6.34 4.86
N GLY A 31 -8.06 -6.33 3.65
CA GLY A 31 -8.86 -7.42 3.10
C GLY A 31 -8.73 -7.47 1.60
N GLY A 32 -9.35 -8.48 0.99
CA GLY A 32 -9.30 -8.69 -0.45
C GLY A 32 -8.08 -9.50 -0.87
N CYS A 33 -8.32 -10.66 -1.48
CA CYS A 33 -7.26 -11.59 -1.88
C CYS A 33 -7.07 -11.67 -3.40
N CYS A 34 -7.68 -10.77 -4.16
CA CYS A 34 -7.63 -10.80 -5.63
C CYS A 34 -7.55 -9.39 -6.22
N ASP A 35 -7.19 -9.34 -7.50
CA ASP A 35 -7.18 -8.10 -8.24
C ASP A 35 -8.55 -7.42 -8.14
N GLY A 36 -8.52 -6.11 -8.07
CA GLY A 36 -9.74 -5.32 -7.92
C GLY A 36 -10.04 -4.92 -6.48
N SER A 37 -9.30 -5.47 -5.51
CA SER A 37 -9.42 -5.04 -4.11
C SER A 37 -9.00 -3.58 -3.97
N ALA A 38 -9.60 -2.87 -3.03
CA ALA A 38 -9.28 -1.47 -2.79
C ALA A 38 -8.47 -1.32 -1.50
N PRO A 39 -7.23 -0.87 -1.58
CA PRO A 39 -6.50 -0.50 -0.36
C PRO A 39 -7.09 0.78 0.19
N MET A 40 -7.00 0.96 1.51
CA MET A 40 -7.43 2.18 2.17
C MET A 40 -6.27 3.17 2.21
N CYS A 41 -6.59 4.46 2.05
CA CYS A 41 -5.62 5.54 2.17
C CYS A 41 -6.02 6.45 3.33
N PHE A 42 -5.08 6.70 4.23
CA PHE A 42 -5.32 7.52 5.42
C PHE A 42 -4.28 8.64 5.50
N ALA A 43 -4.63 9.75 6.13
CA ALA A 43 -3.62 10.68 6.60
C ALA A 43 -2.81 10.00 7.71
N ARG A 44 -1.49 10.21 7.71
CA ARG A 44 -0.65 9.63 8.77
C ARG A 44 -1.08 10.20 10.11
N GLY A 45 -1.18 9.32 11.10
CA GLY A 45 -1.68 9.69 12.41
C GLY A 45 -3.16 9.38 12.61
N ASP A 46 -3.93 9.29 11.53
CA ASP A 46 -5.36 8.93 11.61
C ASP A 46 -5.59 7.43 11.61
N PHE A 47 -4.57 6.65 11.28
CA PHE A 47 -4.66 5.20 11.28
C PHE A 47 -3.45 4.62 12.02
N LYS A 48 -3.73 3.76 12.98
CA LYS A 48 -2.67 3.08 13.73
C LYS A 48 -2.30 1.78 13.04
N VAL A 49 -1.06 1.72 12.55
CA VAL A 49 -0.52 0.50 11.94
C VAL A 49 -0.24 -0.51 13.04
N GLY A 50 -0.71 -1.74 12.88
CA GLY A 50 -0.40 -2.81 13.82
C GLY A 50 1.06 -3.22 13.74
N SER A 51 1.66 -3.62 14.87
CA SER A 51 3.07 -4.00 14.92
C SER A 51 3.39 -5.19 14.00
N ARG A 52 2.41 -6.03 13.72
CA ARG A 52 2.57 -7.22 12.87
C ARG A 52 2.22 -6.97 11.41
N ASP A 53 1.70 -5.80 11.06
CA ASP A 53 1.40 -5.45 9.67
C ASP A 53 2.68 -5.52 8.84
N VAL A 54 2.54 -6.01 7.62
CA VAL A 54 3.66 -6.19 6.71
C VAL A 54 3.89 -4.91 5.92
N PHE A 55 5.12 -4.43 5.93
CA PHE A 55 5.52 -3.29 5.12
C PHE A 55 5.94 -3.77 3.74
N LEU A 56 5.23 -3.36 2.69
CA LEU A 56 5.52 -3.78 1.33
C LEU A 56 6.48 -2.85 0.61
N GLY A 57 6.55 -1.61 1.02
CA GLY A 57 7.38 -0.59 0.39
C GLY A 57 6.68 0.75 0.40
N VAL A 58 7.14 1.66 -0.45
CA VAL A 58 6.54 2.99 -0.57
C VAL A 58 6.05 3.21 -2.00
N ILE A 59 4.97 3.98 -2.13
CA ILE A 59 4.50 4.47 -3.42
C ILE A 59 4.42 5.99 -3.30
N ASN A 60 5.14 6.69 -4.18
CA ASN A 60 5.28 8.15 -4.11
C ASN A 60 5.60 8.62 -2.68
N ASP A 61 6.59 7.94 -2.06
CA ASP A 61 7.08 8.21 -0.70
C ASP A 61 6.07 7.93 0.43
N GLN A 62 4.91 7.33 0.11
CA GLN A 62 3.91 6.98 1.11
C GLN A 62 4.00 5.49 1.42
N PRO A 63 4.12 5.09 2.70
CA PRO A 63 4.26 3.67 3.05
C PRO A 63 2.99 2.88 2.75
N PHE A 64 3.18 1.65 2.31
CA PHE A 64 2.08 0.73 2.02
C PHE A 64 2.20 -0.50 2.93
N PHE A 65 1.18 -0.74 3.71
CA PHE A 65 1.12 -1.87 4.65
C PHE A 65 0.02 -2.83 4.27
N MET A 66 0.17 -4.08 4.69
CA MET A 66 -0.81 -5.12 4.48
C MET A 66 -0.95 -5.93 5.76
N ALA A 67 -2.18 -6.32 6.11
CA ALA A 67 -2.41 -7.19 7.25
C ALA A 67 -1.65 -8.51 7.07
N GLU A 68 -1.13 -9.06 8.16
CA GLU A 68 -0.27 -10.25 8.12
C GLU A 68 -0.93 -11.44 7.44
N ASP A 69 -2.19 -11.71 7.76
CA ASP A 69 -2.93 -12.82 7.17
C ASP A 69 -3.28 -12.57 5.69
N GLN A 70 -3.37 -11.32 5.27
CA GLN A 70 -3.56 -10.99 3.86
C GLN A 70 -2.28 -11.20 3.06
N PHE A 71 -1.12 -10.93 3.66
CA PHE A 71 0.16 -11.06 2.97
C PHE A 71 0.40 -12.48 2.44
N SER A 72 -0.10 -13.51 3.11
CA SER A 72 0.05 -14.88 2.65
C SER A 72 -0.58 -15.11 1.26
N TYR A 73 -1.60 -14.35 0.90
CA TYR A 73 -2.24 -14.44 -0.42
C TYR A 73 -1.48 -13.67 -1.49
N TRP A 74 -0.72 -12.64 -1.11
CA TRP A 74 -0.09 -11.72 -2.05
C TRP A 74 1.43 -11.86 -2.14
N GLU A 75 2.04 -12.65 -1.27
CA GLU A 75 3.51 -12.68 -1.12
C GLU A 75 4.27 -13.08 -2.38
N HIS A 76 3.61 -13.78 -3.30
CA HIS A 76 4.21 -14.23 -4.56
C HIS A 76 3.92 -13.27 -5.72
N THR A 77 3.34 -12.12 -5.44
CA THR A 77 2.93 -11.17 -6.46
C THR A 77 3.49 -9.78 -6.18
N HIS A 78 3.74 -9.06 -7.29
CA HIS A 78 4.03 -7.64 -7.26
C HIS A 78 2.70 -6.89 -7.36
N LEU A 79 2.42 -6.01 -6.40
CA LEU A 79 1.19 -5.23 -6.39
C LEU A 79 1.40 -3.94 -7.19
N ILE A 80 0.41 -3.61 -8.01
CA ILE A 80 0.40 -2.38 -8.79
C ILE A 80 -0.85 -1.61 -8.38
N ILE A 81 -0.67 -0.47 -7.75
CA ILE A 81 -1.78 0.34 -7.26
C ILE A 81 -2.20 1.29 -8.36
N ASP A 82 -3.44 1.15 -8.79
CA ASP A 82 -4.05 1.94 -9.86
C ASP A 82 -5.19 2.77 -9.30
N VAL A 83 -5.77 3.61 -10.14
CA VAL A 83 -6.90 4.48 -9.78
C VAL A 83 -7.98 4.30 -10.85
N VAL A 84 -9.21 4.12 -10.39
CA VAL A 84 -10.37 4.03 -11.27
C VAL A 84 -11.46 4.95 -10.73
N ASP A 85 -12.42 5.30 -11.58
CA ASP A 85 -13.61 6.03 -11.14
C ASP A 85 -14.43 5.13 -10.22
N GLY A 86 -14.98 5.71 -9.18
CA GLY A 86 -15.78 4.97 -8.24
C GLY A 86 -15.72 5.57 -6.84
N ARG A 87 -16.32 4.87 -5.89
CA ARG A 87 -16.36 5.32 -4.51
C ARG A 87 -15.35 4.50 -3.70
N GLY A 88 -14.41 5.19 -3.07
CA GLY A 88 -13.47 4.57 -2.15
C GLY A 88 -14.17 4.14 -0.86
N GLY A 89 -13.41 3.47 0.02
CA GLY A 89 -13.91 3.10 1.35
C GLY A 89 -14.35 4.32 2.15
N MET A 90 -15.30 4.13 3.06
CA MET A 90 -15.91 5.22 3.81
C MET A 90 -14.89 6.13 4.52
N PHE A 91 -13.83 5.54 5.04
CA PHE A 91 -12.80 6.27 5.79
C PHE A 91 -11.54 6.56 4.98
N SER A 92 -11.53 6.19 3.70
CA SER A 92 -10.39 6.41 2.83
C SER A 92 -10.45 7.83 2.29
N VAL A 93 -9.31 8.54 2.29
CA VAL A 93 -9.28 9.98 2.00
C VAL A 93 -9.62 10.32 0.54
N GLU A 94 -9.50 9.36 -0.38
CA GLU A 94 -9.82 9.62 -1.79
C GLU A 94 -11.33 9.60 -2.09
N GLY A 95 -12.15 9.14 -1.15
CA GLY A 95 -13.59 9.00 -1.37
C GLY A 95 -14.27 10.22 -1.98
N PRO A 96 -14.06 11.43 -1.42
CA PRO A 96 -14.71 12.64 -1.96
C PRO A 96 -14.28 13.02 -3.39
N THR A 97 -13.21 12.46 -3.92
CA THR A 97 -12.73 12.80 -5.27
C THR A 97 -13.53 12.10 -6.38
N GLY A 98 -14.38 11.13 -6.03
CA GLY A 98 -15.08 10.30 -7.03
C GLY A 98 -14.19 9.23 -7.65
N LYS A 99 -13.01 9.00 -7.07
CA LYS A 99 -12.05 7.99 -7.52
C LYS A 99 -11.76 7.02 -6.38
N ARG A 100 -11.25 5.84 -6.73
CA ARG A 100 -10.80 4.89 -5.73
C ARG A 100 -9.50 4.24 -6.18
N PHE A 101 -8.69 3.86 -5.20
CA PHE A 101 -7.50 3.06 -5.45
C PHE A 101 -7.90 1.61 -5.70
N LEU A 102 -7.12 0.94 -6.54
CA LEU A 102 -7.40 -0.43 -6.95
C LEU A 102 -6.09 -1.20 -6.96
N THR A 103 -6.09 -2.40 -6.39
CA THR A 103 -4.92 -3.25 -6.39
C THR A 103 -4.96 -4.18 -7.60
N ARG A 104 -3.92 -4.10 -8.44
CA ARG A 104 -3.65 -5.05 -9.50
C ARG A 104 -2.41 -5.82 -9.12
N SER A 105 -2.19 -6.98 -9.72
CA SER A 105 -1.03 -7.78 -9.39
C SER A 105 -0.48 -8.52 -10.61
N ARG A 106 0.79 -8.88 -10.53
CA ARG A 106 1.42 -9.83 -11.43
C ARG A 106 2.27 -10.79 -10.60
N VAL A 107 2.42 -12.00 -11.08
CA VAL A 107 3.27 -12.99 -10.41
C VAL A 107 4.73 -12.57 -10.58
N PHE A 108 5.53 -12.71 -9.52
CA PHE A 108 6.98 -12.47 -9.63
C PHE A 108 7.64 -13.48 -10.57
N SER A 109 8.64 -13.02 -11.31
CA SER A 109 9.50 -13.93 -12.06
C SER A 109 10.36 -14.75 -11.09
N ASP A 110 10.97 -15.83 -11.59
CA ASP A 110 11.86 -16.68 -10.77
C ASP A 110 13.03 -15.87 -10.21
N GLU A 111 13.59 -14.96 -11.00
CA GLU A 111 14.67 -14.09 -10.54
C GLU A 111 14.21 -13.15 -9.41
N GLU A 112 13.03 -12.56 -9.57
CA GLU A 112 12.46 -11.70 -8.55
C GLU A 112 12.16 -12.47 -7.27
N ALA A 113 11.57 -13.66 -7.39
CA ALA A 113 11.26 -14.50 -6.24
C ALA A 113 12.55 -14.91 -5.50
N THR A 114 13.60 -15.23 -6.22
CA THR A 114 14.89 -15.57 -5.63
C THR A 114 15.47 -14.39 -4.86
N PHE A 115 15.41 -13.19 -5.42
CA PHE A 115 15.87 -11.98 -4.74
C PHE A 115 15.08 -11.76 -3.45
N LEU A 116 13.74 -11.85 -3.53
CA LEU A 116 12.87 -11.58 -2.39
C LEU A 116 12.99 -12.62 -1.29
N SER A 117 13.34 -13.86 -1.62
CA SER A 117 13.56 -14.90 -0.61
C SER A 117 14.74 -14.56 0.31
N LYS A 118 15.68 -13.76 -0.18
CA LYS A 118 16.84 -13.29 0.59
C LYS A 118 16.59 -11.94 1.26
N HIS A 119 15.46 -11.31 0.96
CA HIS A 119 15.09 -9.99 1.49
C HIS A 119 13.64 -10.05 1.95
N PRO A 120 13.34 -10.78 3.05
CA PRO A 120 11.96 -10.91 3.51
C PRO A 120 11.34 -9.55 3.87
N ALA A 121 10.02 -9.46 3.69
CA ALA A 121 9.30 -8.25 4.01
C ALA A 121 9.40 -7.93 5.50
N ARG A 122 9.57 -6.65 5.80
CA ARG A 122 9.65 -6.20 7.20
C ARG A 122 8.25 -6.02 7.77
N ARG A 123 8.15 -6.09 9.09
CA ARG A 123 6.94 -5.78 9.83
C ARG A 123 7.00 -4.31 10.27
N ALA A 124 5.84 -3.74 10.58
CA ALA A 124 5.78 -2.37 11.07
C ALA A 124 6.64 -2.16 12.31
N LYS A 125 6.67 -3.14 13.21
CA LYS A 125 7.49 -3.09 14.44
C LYS A 125 9.01 -2.98 14.17
N ASP A 126 9.45 -3.40 12.99
CA ASP A 126 10.87 -3.41 12.61
C ASP A 126 11.28 -2.13 11.88
N LEU A 127 10.35 -1.19 11.68
CA LEU A 127 10.61 0.05 10.97
C LEU A 127 10.96 1.15 11.97
N ASP A 128 12.18 1.65 11.86
CA ASP A 128 12.63 2.79 12.65
C ASP A 128 12.69 4.02 11.74
N GLY A 129 12.29 5.16 12.29
CA GLY A 129 12.47 6.43 11.63
C GLY A 129 11.48 6.77 10.53
N ILE A 130 10.40 6.00 10.36
CA ILE A 130 9.30 6.44 9.52
C ILE A 130 8.41 7.31 10.35
N GLU A 131 8.44 8.59 10.05
CA GLU A 131 7.69 9.60 10.79
C GLU A 131 6.19 9.35 10.68
N GLY A 132 5.48 9.49 11.80
CA GLY A 132 4.03 9.33 11.84
C GLY A 132 3.54 7.90 12.02
N LEU A 133 4.41 6.90 12.01
CA LEU A 133 4.04 5.50 12.22
C LEU A 133 4.09 5.09 13.68
N LYS A 134 4.86 5.83 14.46
CA LYS A 134 4.89 5.63 15.92
C LYS A 134 4.02 6.68 16.57
N THR A 135 2.91 6.27 17.06
CA THR A 135 2.04 7.11 17.86
C THR A 135 2.08 6.66 19.30
#